data_ed2b975c2145794d082e9add1c6ddd6b
#
_entry.id   ed2b975c2145794d082e9add1c6ddd6b
#
_cell.length_a   1.000
_cell.length_b   1.000
_cell.length_c   1.000
_cell.angle_alpha   90.00
_cell.angle_beta   90.00
_cell.angle_gamma   90.00
#
_symmetry.space_group_name_H-M   'P 1'
#
loop_
_entity.id
_entity.type
_entity.pdbx_description
1 polymer ?
#
loop_
_entity_poly.entity_id
_entity_poly.type
_entity_poly.pdbx_seq_one_letter_code
_entity_poly.pdbx_strand_id
1 'polypeptide(L)'
;TGQIAEGTLAYDYTVTFGAIKQGLLLYPGKAVGGIAVVAPLGAPWQKVLGDRDITVTIDSNLAEKLINYRIPMAHKGVNGNALIIGGSNDMIGAPILAAEAAVHSGAGKVTLGVPEVIKPVVQGRIIPEVMVTSTEAHKAMLEGRQVVAMGPGLGRTSDIPDFVDSILDSYEGPLVLDADALYALGHVGSVDKDALRDGEIESIYAVKQDLPYCVMTPHLGEFSRLIDLPIKWIERHYITLAREFAKAHQVILVLKGIPSIVALPDGTVYVNTIGNAGMGTGGMGDVLTGVIAGFI
;
A
#
# COMPACT_ATOMS: atom_id res chain seq x y z
N THR A 1 -19.68 4.78 -7.71
CA THR A 1 -19.58 3.47 -7.04
C THR A 1 -19.01 2.37 -7.93
N GLY A 2 -18.99 2.50 -9.28
CA GLY A 2 -18.61 1.42 -10.20
C GLY A 2 -19.62 0.26 -10.32
N GLN A 3 -20.74 0.32 -9.62
CA GLN A 3 -21.82 -0.67 -9.75
C GLN A 3 -22.55 -0.49 -11.08
N ILE A 4 -23.03 -1.60 -11.65
CA ILE A 4 -23.84 -1.60 -12.87
C ILE A 4 -25.28 -2.01 -12.56
N ALA A 5 -26.24 -1.41 -13.27
CA ALA A 5 -27.64 -1.80 -13.17
C ALA A 5 -27.91 -3.03 -14.04
N GLU A 6 -28.99 -3.76 -13.72
CA GLU A 6 -29.48 -4.84 -14.57
C GLU A 6 -29.85 -4.30 -15.96
N GLY A 7 -29.43 -5.01 -17.02
CA GLY A 7 -29.64 -4.58 -18.40
C GLY A 7 -28.64 -3.54 -18.92
N THR A 8 -27.61 -3.18 -18.14
CA THR A 8 -26.55 -2.29 -18.63
C THR A 8 -25.84 -2.90 -19.84
N LEU A 9 -25.77 -2.15 -20.94
CA LEU A 9 -25.06 -2.53 -22.14
C LEU A 9 -23.56 -2.22 -22.01
N ALA A 10 -22.71 -2.98 -22.66
CA ALA A 10 -21.30 -2.66 -22.82
C ALA A 10 -21.09 -1.72 -24.01
N TYR A 11 -20.16 -0.79 -23.86
CA TYR A 11 -19.82 0.22 -24.86
C TYR A 11 -18.32 0.20 -25.16
N ASP A 12 -17.93 0.53 -26.39
CA ASP A 12 -16.52 0.69 -26.77
C ASP A 12 -15.96 2.02 -26.23
N TYR A 13 -16.81 3.05 -26.19
CA TYR A 13 -16.45 4.41 -25.74
C TYR A 13 -17.54 5.01 -24.86
N THR A 14 -17.11 5.71 -23.83
CA THR A 14 -17.99 6.54 -22.98
C THR A 14 -17.44 7.96 -22.93
N VAL A 15 -18.23 8.94 -23.43
CA VAL A 15 -17.89 10.36 -23.28
C VAL A 15 -18.41 10.86 -21.95
N THR A 16 -17.52 11.42 -21.13
CA THR A 16 -17.85 12.04 -19.84
C THR A 16 -17.45 13.51 -19.84
N PHE A 17 -18.28 14.37 -19.27
CA PHE A 17 -18.07 15.80 -19.30
C PHE A 17 -17.31 16.31 -18.07
N GLY A 18 -16.33 17.18 -18.30
CA GLY A 18 -15.58 17.92 -17.29
C GLY A 18 -14.50 17.10 -16.61
N ALA A 19 -14.87 16.01 -15.94
CA ALA A 19 -13.95 15.11 -15.27
C ALA A 19 -14.37 13.65 -15.44
N ILE A 20 -13.43 12.72 -15.30
CA ILE A 20 -13.75 11.31 -15.30
C ILE A 20 -14.56 10.97 -14.04
N LYS A 21 -15.59 10.15 -14.19
CA LYS A 21 -16.42 9.71 -13.07
C LYS A 21 -15.81 8.45 -12.43
N GLN A 22 -15.81 8.37 -11.10
CA GLN A 22 -15.26 7.22 -10.36
C GLN A 22 -15.84 5.88 -10.86
N GLY A 23 -17.13 5.84 -11.20
CA GLY A 23 -17.77 4.65 -11.73
C GLY A 23 -17.21 4.13 -13.06
N LEU A 24 -16.53 4.97 -13.84
CA LEU A 24 -15.83 4.57 -15.06
C LEU A 24 -14.41 4.06 -14.81
N LEU A 25 -13.90 4.22 -13.59
CA LEU A 25 -12.57 3.74 -13.17
C LEU A 25 -12.66 2.44 -12.39
N LEU A 26 -13.75 2.23 -11.66
CA LEU A 26 -13.95 1.09 -10.77
C LEU A 26 -14.71 -0.04 -11.46
N TYR A 27 -14.34 -1.29 -11.16
CA TYR A 27 -15.09 -2.45 -11.63
C TYR A 27 -16.34 -2.69 -10.75
N PRO A 28 -17.42 -3.22 -11.35
CA PRO A 28 -17.59 -3.67 -12.74
C PRO A 28 -17.85 -2.56 -13.77
N GLY A 29 -18.14 -1.31 -13.37
CA GLY A 29 -18.50 -0.21 -14.27
C GLY A 29 -17.45 0.02 -15.37
N LYS A 30 -16.15 -0.08 -15.03
CA LYS A 30 -15.05 0.02 -16.01
C LYS A 30 -15.15 -1.04 -17.12
N ALA A 31 -15.60 -2.24 -16.79
CA ALA A 31 -15.70 -3.34 -17.78
C ALA A 31 -16.76 -3.08 -18.87
N VAL A 32 -17.81 -2.34 -18.53
CA VAL A 32 -18.91 -2.03 -19.48
C VAL A 32 -18.80 -0.64 -20.10
N GLY A 33 -18.02 0.25 -19.49
CA GLY A 33 -17.86 1.63 -19.93
C GLY A 33 -16.90 1.85 -21.10
N GLY A 34 -16.11 0.84 -21.48
CA GLY A 34 -15.11 0.94 -22.54
C GLY A 34 -14.04 2.01 -22.27
N ILE A 35 -13.58 2.67 -23.33
CA ILE A 35 -12.61 3.77 -23.24
C ILE A 35 -13.33 5.05 -22.83
N ALA A 36 -12.99 5.58 -21.64
CA ALA A 36 -13.57 6.83 -21.16
C ALA A 36 -12.84 8.03 -21.80
N VAL A 37 -13.60 8.89 -22.47
CA VAL A 37 -13.11 10.13 -23.09
C VAL A 37 -13.67 11.31 -22.33
N VAL A 38 -12.81 12.18 -21.79
CA VAL A 38 -13.23 13.38 -21.07
C VAL A 38 -13.40 14.56 -22.04
N ALA A 39 -14.62 15.05 -22.20
CA ALA A 39 -14.91 16.27 -22.93
C ALA A 39 -14.83 17.48 -21.98
N PRO A 40 -13.97 18.48 -22.24
CA PRO A 40 -13.81 19.63 -21.37
C PRO A 40 -15.07 20.52 -21.38
N LEU A 41 -15.42 21.06 -20.22
CA LEU A 41 -16.51 22.01 -20.06
C LEU A 41 -16.03 23.47 -19.96
N GLY A 42 -14.73 23.76 -20.11
CA GLY A 42 -14.16 25.09 -19.96
C GLY A 42 -14.24 25.66 -18.53
N ALA A 43 -14.62 24.88 -17.55
CA ALA A 43 -14.72 25.31 -16.16
C ALA A 43 -13.38 25.15 -15.42
N PRO A 44 -13.00 26.09 -14.53
CA PRO A 44 -11.80 25.98 -13.71
C PRO A 44 -12.04 25.02 -12.54
N TRP A 45 -11.86 23.72 -12.77
CA TRP A 45 -12.22 22.65 -11.82
C TRP A 45 -11.60 22.81 -10.44
N GLN A 46 -10.35 23.28 -10.35
CA GLN A 46 -9.68 23.55 -9.06
C GLN A 46 -10.47 24.58 -8.22
N LYS A 47 -11.10 25.58 -8.85
CA LYS A 47 -11.97 26.54 -8.17
C LYS A 47 -13.34 25.95 -7.83
N VAL A 48 -13.84 25.02 -8.65
CA VAL A 48 -15.15 24.39 -8.47
C VAL A 48 -15.09 23.33 -7.34
N LEU A 49 -14.00 22.56 -7.28
CA LEU A 49 -13.81 21.52 -6.26
C LEU A 49 -13.51 22.13 -4.88
N GLY A 50 -12.85 23.30 -4.83
CA GLY A 50 -12.45 23.93 -3.57
C GLY A 50 -11.58 23.00 -2.73
N ASP A 51 -11.77 23.01 -1.40
CA ASP A 51 -11.06 22.17 -0.43
C ASP A 51 -11.72 20.77 -0.24
N ARG A 52 -12.45 20.29 -1.23
CA ARG A 52 -13.09 18.97 -1.16
C ARG A 52 -12.06 17.86 -1.34
N ASP A 53 -12.38 16.71 -0.75
CA ASP A 53 -11.59 15.47 -0.91
C ASP A 53 -11.30 15.16 -2.38
N ILE A 54 -10.03 15.24 -2.75
CA ILE A 54 -9.58 15.10 -4.13
C ILE A 54 -9.37 13.63 -4.46
N THR A 55 -9.86 13.21 -5.64
CA THR A 55 -9.52 11.92 -6.25
C THR A 55 -8.86 12.16 -7.59
N VAL A 56 -7.65 11.66 -7.77
CA VAL A 56 -6.78 11.90 -8.94
C VAL A 56 -6.45 10.57 -9.62
N THR A 57 -6.45 10.55 -10.95
CA THR A 57 -5.88 9.41 -11.69
C THR A 57 -4.36 9.58 -11.85
N ILE A 58 -3.61 8.49 -11.64
CA ILE A 58 -2.16 8.49 -11.90
C ILE A 58 -1.95 8.36 -13.41
N ASP A 59 -1.23 9.31 -13.99
CA ASP A 59 -0.73 9.25 -15.36
C ASP A 59 0.81 9.36 -15.38
N SER A 60 1.41 9.22 -16.57
CA SER A 60 2.86 9.32 -16.74
C SER A 60 3.42 10.68 -16.33
N ASN A 61 2.69 11.77 -16.60
CA ASN A 61 3.13 13.12 -16.26
C ASN A 61 3.20 13.33 -14.74
N LEU A 62 2.23 12.77 -13.99
CA LEU A 62 2.25 12.80 -12.54
C LEU A 62 3.39 11.93 -12.00
N ALA A 63 3.55 10.71 -12.53
CA ALA A 63 4.62 9.80 -12.11
C ALA A 63 6.01 10.42 -12.32
N GLU A 64 6.27 11.01 -13.49
CA GLU A 64 7.54 11.69 -13.78
C GLU A 64 7.85 12.83 -12.80
N LYS A 65 6.85 13.60 -12.37
CA LYS A 65 7.03 14.70 -11.41
C LYS A 65 7.33 14.22 -10.00
N LEU A 66 6.92 13.02 -9.65
CA LEU A 66 7.12 12.43 -8.32
C LEU A 66 8.47 11.70 -8.19
N ILE A 67 9.09 11.32 -9.32
CA ILE A 67 10.39 10.64 -9.30
C ILE A 67 11.50 11.67 -9.03
N ASN A 68 12.16 11.50 -7.90
CA ASN A 68 13.33 12.30 -7.56
C ASN A 68 14.56 11.84 -8.35
N TYR A 69 15.19 12.77 -9.08
CA TYR A 69 16.47 12.51 -9.73
C TYR A 69 17.60 12.44 -8.69
N ARG A 70 18.41 11.41 -8.83
CA ARG A 70 19.61 11.31 -8.00
C ARG A 70 20.66 12.33 -8.42
N ILE A 71 21.27 12.99 -7.43
CA ILE A 71 22.38 13.88 -7.70
C ILE A 71 23.60 13.06 -8.20
N PRO A 72 24.39 13.57 -9.17
CA PRO A 72 25.52 12.83 -9.73
C PRO A 72 26.58 12.39 -8.71
N MET A 73 26.68 13.08 -7.57
CA MET A 73 27.63 12.77 -6.49
C MET A 73 27.02 11.88 -5.40
N ALA A 74 25.83 11.32 -5.60
CA ALA A 74 25.21 10.44 -4.62
C ALA A 74 26.06 9.18 -4.41
N HIS A 75 26.18 8.77 -3.16
CA HIS A 75 26.84 7.52 -2.76
C HIS A 75 25.89 6.66 -1.94
N LYS A 76 26.27 5.40 -1.68
CA LYS A 76 25.41 4.42 -0.98
C LYS A 76 24.85 4.90 0.37
N GLY A 77 25.50 5.84 1.04
CA GLY A 77 25.00 6.38 2.31
C GLY A 77 23.91 7.44 2.13
N VAL A 78 23.91 8.14 0.99
CA VAL A 78 22.88 9.14 0.63
C VAL A 78 21.63 8.47 0.05
N ASN A 79 21.82 7.36 -0.66
CA ASN A 79 20.73 6.62 -1.31
C ASN A 79 19.93 5.72 -0.33
N GLY A 80 20.06 5.93 0.96
CA GLY A 80 19.26 5.28 1.98
C GLY A 80 19.77 3.92 2.47
N ASN A 81 19.27 3.52 3.63
CA ASN A 81 19.60 2.27 4.30
C ASN A 81 18.27 1.59 4.74
N ALA A 82 17.79 0.67 3.93
CA ALA A 82 16.55 -0.04 4.16
C ALA A 82 16.77 -1.31 4.98
N LEU A 83 15.86 -1.58 5.92
CA LEU A 83 15.74 -2.86 6.60
C LEU A 83 14.45 -3.54 6.16
N ILE A 84 14.57 -4.74 5.63
CA ILE A 84 13.42 -5.60 5.34
C ILE A 84 13.36 -6.66 6.45
N ILE A 85 12.20 -6.84 7.08
CA ILE A 85 11.99 -7.84 8.13
C ILE A 85 10.93 -8.83 7.64
N GLY A 86 11.27 -10.09 7.60
CA GLY A 86 10.35 -11.13 7.14
C GLY A 86 10.91 -12.54 7.25
N GLY A 87 10.17 -13.47 6.72
CA GLY A 87 10.55 -14.87 6.66
C GLY A 87 10.18 -15.69 7.88
N SER A 88 9.87 -16.95 7.61
CA SER A 88 9.63 -18.02 8.55
C SER A 88 10.13 -19.33 7.95
N ASN A 89 10.08 -20.43 8.71
CA ASN A 89 10.52 -21.75 8.22
C ASN A 89 9.87 -22.16 6.89
N ASP A 90 8.63 -21.77 6.69
CA ASP A 90 7.84 -22.16 5.52
C ASP A 90 7.86 -21.10 4.39
N MET A 91 8.31 -19.86 4.69
CA MET A 91 8.20 -18.72 3.78
C MET A 91 9.50 -17.92 3.68
N ILE A 92 10.56 -18.54 3.15
CA ILE A 92 11.87 -17.89 2.96
C ILE A 92 11.97 -17.06 1.68
N GLY A 93 11.13 -17.32 0.67
CA GLY A 93 11.16 -16.64 -0.63
C GLY A 93 10.62 -15.21 -0.57
N ALA A 94 9.57 -14.97 0.21
CA ALA A 94 8.89 -13.68 0.31
C ALA A 94 9.83 -12.53 0.74
N PRO A 95 10.58 -12.65 1.86
CA PRO A 95 11.50 -11.60 2.28
C PRO A 95 12.71 -11.43 1.33
N ILE A 96 13.15 -12.51 0.64
CA ILE A 96 14.19 -12.43 -0.39
C ILE A 96 13.70 -11.54 -1.54
N LEU A 97 12.51 -11.80 -2.07
CA LEU A 97 11.90 -10.97 -3.15
C LEU A 97 11.78 -9.51 -2.74
N ALA A 98 11.36 -9.23 -1.51
CA ALA A 98 11.25 -7.86 -1.00
C ALA A 98 12.64 -7.18 -0.90
N ALA A 99 13.64 -7.87 -0.37
CA ALA A 99 14.99 -7.32 -0.23
C ALA A 99 15.65 -7.06 -1.59
N GLU A 100 15.53 -7.98 -2.54
CA GLU A 100 16.05 -7.81 -3.91
C GLU A 100 15.34 -6.67 -4.62
N ALA A 101 14.02 -6.54 -4.47
CA ALA A 101 13.25 -5.44 -5.03
C ALA A 101 13.70 -4.08 -4.47
N ALA A 102 14.02 -3.98 -3.18
CA ALA A 102 14.55 -2.76 -2.57
C ALA A 102 15.91 -2.36 -3.18
N VAL A 103 16.81 -3.33 -3.41
CA VAL A 103 18.08 -3.09 -4.11
C VAL A 103 17.84 -2.57 -5.53
N HIS A 104 17.00 -3.28 -6.29
CA HIS A 104 16.71 -2.91 -7.69
C HIS A 104 15.94 -1.60 -7.83
N SER A 105 15.20 -1.19 -6.80
CA SER A 105 14.54 0.14 -6.74
C SER A 105 15.49 1.25 -6.33
N GLY A 106 16.70 0.88 -5.90
CA GLY A 106 17.81 1.81 -5.76
C GLY A 106 18.15 2.18 -4.33
N ALA A 107 17.70 1.47 -3.31
CA ALA A 107 18.23 1.66 -1.96
C ALA A 107 19.76 1.52 -1.93
N GLY A 108 20.45 2.44 -1.27
CA GLY A 108 21.92 2.46 -1.21
C GLY A 108 22.51 1.30 -0.41
N LYS A 109 21.76 0.82 0.60
CA LYS A 109 22.06 -0.36 1.41
C LYS A 109 20.76 -1.07 1.74
N VAL A 110 20.77 -2.38 1.67
CA VAL A 110 19.64 -3.21 2.10
C VAL A 110 20.12 -4.27 3.08
N THR A 111 19.44 -4.38 4.19
CA THR A 111 19.62 -5.46 5.15
C THR A 111 18.32 -6.26 5.25
N LEU A 112 18.43 -7.56 5.23
CA LEU A 112 17.33 -8.48 5.44
C LEU A 112 17.42 -9.09 6.85
N GLY A 113 16.44 -8.78 7.70
CA GLY A 113 16.26 -9.36 9.02
C GLY A 113 15.36 -10.60 8.96
N VAL A 114 15.89 -11.75 9.37
CA VAL A 114 15.16 -13.02 9.37
C VAL A 114 15.41 -13.78 10.68
N PRO A 115 14.54 -14.71 11.08
CA PRO A 115 14.81 -15.62 12.21
C PRO A 115 16.16 -16.34 12.04
N GLU A 116 16.92 -16.49 13.13
CA GLU A 116 18.26 -17.09 13.09
C GLU A 116 18.27 -18.48 12.45
N VAL A 117 17.21 -19.25 12.66
CA VAL A 117 17.09 -20.63 12.14
C VAL A 117 17.10 -20.71 10.61
N ILE A 118 16.56 -19.72 9.91
CA ILE A 118 16.53 -19.71 8.44
C ILE A 118 17.66 -18.87 7.80
N LYS A 119 18.38 -18.10 8.59
CA LYS A 119 19.43 -17.18 8.12
C LYS A 119 20.49 -17.85 7.23
N PRO A 120 21.04 -19.05 7.55
CA PRO A 120 22.00 -19.71 6.66
C PRO A 120 21.43 -20.06 5.29
N VAL A 121 20.14 -20.44 5.23
CA VAL A 121 19.46 -20.78 3.97
C VAL A 121 19.23 -19.52 3.14
N VAL A 122 18.82 -18.41 3.78
CA VAL A 122 18.62 -17.12 3.14
C VAL A 122 19.94 -16.58 2.59
N GLN A 123 21.03 -16.64 3.38
CA GLN A 123 22.38 -16.23 2.95
C GLN A 123 22.87 -16.99 1.71
N GLY A 124 22.48 -18.23 1.55
CA GLY A 124 22.81 -19.04 0.37
C GLY A 124 21.98 -18.75 -0.89
N ARG A 125 20.94 -17.92 -0.78
CA ARG A 125 19.99 -17.66 -1.88
C ARG A 125 19.87 -16.19 -2.29
N ILE A 126 20.11 -15.27 -1.36
CA ILE A 126 19.99 -13.83 -1.57
C ILE A 126 21.14 -13.32 -2.47
N ILE A 127 20.87 -12.26 -3.22
CA ILE A 127 21.93 -11.57 -3.99
C ILE A 127 23.02 -10.98 -3.09
N PRO A 128 24.28 -10.91 -3.55
CA PRO A 128 25.42 -10.51 -2.71
C PRO A 128 25.34 -9.09 -2.14
N GLU A 129 24.56 -8.21 -2.73
CA GLU A 129 24.37 -6.83 -2.31
C GLU A 129 23.57 -6.68 -1.01
N VAL A 130 22.83 -7.71 -0.61
CA VAL A 130 21.97 -7.70 0.58
C VAL A 130 22.71 -8.29 1.77
N MET A 131 22.79 -7.51 2.84
CA MET A 131 23.26 -7.99 4.14
C MET A 131 22.16 -8.76 4.85
N VAL A 132 22.48 -9.83 5.57
CA VAL A 132 21.51 -10.62 6.33
C VAL A 132 21.80 -10.56 7.83
N THR A 133 20.80 -10.22 8.64
CA THR A 133 20.88 -10.17 10.10
C THR A 133 19.81 -11.05 10.75
N SER A 134 19.98 -11.34 12.05
CA SER A 134 18.96 -12.03 12.83
C SER A 134 17.92 -11.06 13.39
N THR A 135 16.64 -11.45 13.38
CA THR A 135 15.57 -10.70 14.07
C THR A 135 15.71 -10.75 15.59
N GLU A 136 16.49 -11.68 16.14
CA GLU A 136 16.79 -11.74 17.58
C GLU A 136 17.65 -10.55 18.04
N ALA A 137 18.36 -9.89 17.12
CA ALA A 137 19.17 -8.70 17.39
C ALA A 137 18.35 -7.39 17.47
N HIS A 138 17.08 -7.46 17.79
CA HIS A 138 16.01 -6.44 17.82
C HIS A 138 16.49 -4.97 17.68
N LYS A 139 17.04 -4.36 18.73
CA LYS A 139 17.45 -2.94 18.71
C LYS A 139 18.62 -2.67 17.77
N ALA A 140 19.60 -3.57 17.72
CA ALA A 140 20.79 -3.38 16.89
C ALA A 140 20.45 -3.42 15.38
N MET A 141 19.43 -4.19 14.96
CA MET A 141 19.04 -4.21 13.55
C MET A 141 18.32 -2.93 13.09
N LEU A 142 17.68 -2.18 14.01
CA LEU A 142 16.95 -0.94 13.71
C LEU A 142 17.87 0.28 13.64
N GLU A 143 19.08 0.18 14.20
CA GLU A 143 20.01 1.30 14.31
C GLU A 143 20.45 1.83 12.94
N GLY A 144 20.31 3.14 12.72
CA GLY A 144 20.72 3.82 11.49
C GLY A 144 19.93 3.45 10.23
N ARG A 145 18.70 2.93 10.39
CA ARG A 145 17.79 2.67 9.27
C ARG A 145 16.99 3.91 8.91
N GLN A 146 16.85 4.18 7.62
CA GLN A 146 15.99 5.25 7.12
C GLN A 146 14.58 4.75 6.83
N VAL A 147 14.41 3.45 6.57
CA VAL A 147 13.11 2.81 6.41
C VAL A 147 13.16 1.37 6.93
N VAL A 148 12.06 0.94 7.54
CA VAL A 148 11.82 -0.46 7.90
C VAL A 148 10.59 -0.95 7.16
N ALA A 149 10.72 -2.02 6.38
CA ALA A 149 9.61 -2.71 5.77
C ALA A 149 9.45 -4.09 6.39
N MET A 150 8.23 -4.44 6.80
CA MET A 150 7.99 -5.65 7.58
C MET A 150 6.73 -6.37 7.11
N GLY A 151 6.79 -7.71 7.11
CA GLY A 151 5.62 -8.55 6.87
C GLY A 151 5.79 -9.71 5.92
N PRO A 152 6.52 -9.60 4.81
CA PRO A 152 6.67 -10.68 3.84
C PRO A 152 7.10 -11.99 4.49
N GLY A 153 6.17 -12.96 4.58
CA GLY A 153 6.45 -14.29 5.10
C GLY A 153 6.83 -14.40 6.57
N LEU A 154 6.47 -13.45 7.43
CA LEU A 154 6.73 -13.50 8.87
C LEU A 154 6.08 -14.72 9.56
N GLY A 155 4.99 -15.23 8.98
CA GLY A 155 4.17 -16.25 9.61
C GLY A 155 3.14 -15.67 10.57
N ARG A 156 2.38 -16.60 11.22
CA ARG A 156 1.22 -16.24 12.06
C ARG A 156 1.24 -16.99 13.39
N THR A 157 2.41 -17.21 13.94
CA THR A 157 2.56 -17.76 15.28
C THR A 157 2.16 -16.74 16.33
N SER A 158 1.87 -17.20 17.56
CA SER A 158 1.31 -16.36 18.63
C SER A 158 2.24 -15.26 19.14
N ASP A 159 3.53 -15.34 18.83
CA ASP A 159 4.57 -14.39 19.19
C ASP A 159 4.75 -13.26 18.15
N ILE A 160 4.22 -13.42 16.94
CA ILE A 160 4.37 -12.40 15.89
C ILE A 160 3.70 -11.07 16.22
N PRO A 161 2.50 -11.00 16.83
CA PRO A 161 1.93 -9.71 17.24
C PRO A 161 2.84 -8.96 18.20
N ASP A 162 3.35 -9.59 19.26
CA ASP A 162 4.26 -8.97 20.22
C ASP A 162 5.57 -8.51 19.55
N PHE A 163 6.07 -9.29 18.59
CA PHE A 163 7.24 -8.92 17.80
C PHE A 163 6.98 -7.67 16.95
N VAL A 164 5.85 -7.60 16.23
CA VAL A 164 5.46 -6.44 15.44
C VAL A 164 5.31 -5.21 16.33
N ASP A 165 4.59 -5.32 17.44
CA ASP A 165 4.40 -4.21 18.38
C ASP A 165 5.75 -3.72 18.93
N SER A 166 6.69 -4.62 19.24
CA SER A 166 8.02 -4.23 19.70
C SER A 166 8.84 -3.45 18.68
N ILE A 167 8.67 -3.70 17.38
CA ILE A 167 9.29 -2.92 16.30
C ILE A 167 8.61 -1.55 16.20
N LEU A 168 7.29 -1.49 16.25
CA LEU A 168 6.52 -0.25 16.20
C LEU A 168 6.90 0.70 17.36
N ASP A 169 7.07 0.15 18.55
CA ASP A 169 7.46 0.91 19.76
C ASP A 169 8.93 1.38 19.74
N SER A 170 9.79 0.66 18.99
CA SER A 170 11.25 0.91 19.00
C SER A 170 11.75 1.71 17.79
N TYR A 171 10.92 1.94 16.77
CA TYR A 171 11.32 2.60 15.55
C TYR A 171 10.42 3.78 15.21
N GLU A 172 11.00 4.98 15.15
CA GLU A 172 10.27 6.24 14.90
C GLU A 172 10.32 6.70 13.43
N GLY A 173 11.03 5.97 12.57
CA GLY A 173 11.20 6.31 11.15
C GLY A 173 10.09 5.76 10.26
N PRO A 174 10.21 5.98 8.94
CA PRO A 174 9.27 5.47 7.95
C PRO A 174 9.12 3.95 7.99
N LEU A 175 7.86 3.48 8.02
CA LEU A 175 7.48 2.08 8.07
C LEU A 175 6.73 1.65 6.79
N VAL A 176 6.94 0.42 6.35
CA VAL A 176 6.10 -0.25 5.35
C VAL A 176 5.59 -1.54 5.95
N LEU A 177 4.27 -1.67 6.10
CA LEU A 177 3.61 -2.86 6.66
C LEU A 177 2.81 -3.58 5.59
N ASP A 178 3.11 -4.87 5.38
CA ASP A 178 2.43 -5.73 4.42
C ASP A 178 2.15 -7.12 5.02
N ALA A 179 1.34 -7.89 4.36
CA ALA A 179 1.12 -9.33 4.59
C ALA A 179 0.94 -9.71 6.09
N ASP A 180 1.83 -10.49 6.65
CA ASP A 180 1.68 -11.01 8.02
C ASP A 180 1.89 -9.94 9.09
N ALA A 181 2.58 -8.82 8.81
CA ALA A 181 2.61 -7.67 9.71
C ALA A 181 1.23 -7.01 9.82
N LEU A 182 0.51 -6.86 8.69
CA LEU A 182 -0.88 -6.39 8.70
C LEU A 182 -1.81 -7.40 9.40
N TYR A 183 -1.47 -8.70 9.30
CA TYR A 183 -2.18 -9.72 10.05
C TYR A 183 -1.99 -9.57 11.56
N ALA A 184 -0.78 -9.30 12.00
CA ALA A 184 -0.42 -9.13 13.40
C ALA A 184 -1.10 -7.94 14.08
N LEU A 185 -1.32 -6.83 13.35
CA LEU A 185 -2.07 -5.67 13.86
C LEU A 185 -3.51 -6.00 14.28
N GLY A 186 -4.08 -7.09 13.80
CA GLY A 186 -5.46 -7.48 14.10
C GLY A 186 -6.48 -6.50 13.52
N HIS A 187 -7.52 -6.17 14.31
CA HIS A 187 -8.49 -5.14 13.94
C HIS A 187 -7.99 -3.79 14.44
N VAL A 188 -7.72 -2.86 13.52
CA VAL A 188 -7.27 -1.50 13.85
C VAL A 188 -8.42 -0.50 13.93
N GLY A 189 -9.63 -0.91 13.54
CA GLY A 189 -10.84 -0.09 13.63
C GLY A 189 -12.08 -0.89 13.29
N SER A 190 -13.25 -0.35 13.61
CA SER A 190 -14.55 -0.90 13.20
C SER A 190 -15.33 0.15 12.44
N VAL A 191 -16.00 -0.27 11.38
CA VAL A 191 -16.84 0.58 10.54
C VAL A 191 -18.30 0.45 10.98
N ASP A 192 -18.93 1.57 11.35
CA ASP A 192 -20.36 1.60 11.56
C ASP A 192 -21.09 1.47 10.21
N LYS A 193 -21.78 0.35 10.03
CA LYS A 193 -22.49 0.03 8.79
C LYS A 193 -23.71 0.93 8.55
N ASP A 194 -24.32 1.44 9.61
CA ASP A 194 -25.48 2.31 9.50
C ASP A 194 -25.02 3.73 9.12
N ALA A 195 -23.98 4.25 9.75
CA ALA A 195 -23.34 5.50 9.32
C ALA A 195 -22.87 5.44 7.86
N LEU A 196 -22.33 4.28 7.42
CA LEU A 196 -21.93 4.09 6.04
C LEU A 196 -23.12 4.12 5.05
N ARG A 197 -24.31 3.63 5.44
CA ARG A 197 -25.54 3.70 4.64
C ARG A 197 -26.07 5.12 4.53
N ASP A 198 -25.99 5.88 5.62
CA ASP A 198 -26.55 7.23 5.71
C ASP A 198 -25.62 8.28 5.12
N GLY A 199 -24.40 7.89 4.73
CA GLY A 199 -23.39 8.77 4.16
C GLY A 199 -22.64 9.61 5.21
N GLU A 200 -22.85 9.32 6.49
CA GLU A 200 -22.14 9.94 7.62
C GLU A 200 -20.79 9.24 7.85
N ILE A 201 -19.85 9.53 6.96
CA ILE A 201 -18.61 8.74 6.83
C ILE A 201 -17.50 9.24 7.76
N GLU A 202 -17.61 10.45 8.31
CA GLU A 202 -16.54 11.11 9.07
C GLU A 202 -16.21 10.48 10.43
N SER A 203 -17.01 9.55 10.93
CA SER A 203 -16.84 8.92 12.25
C SER A 203 -16.60 7.41 12.23
N ILE A 204 -16.20 6.86 11.09
CA ILE A 204 -16.23 5.41 10.85
C ILE A 204 -15.14 4.63 11.60
N TYR A 205 -14.05 5.26 11.98
CA TYR A 205 -12.91 4.55 12.54
C TYR A 205 -12.63 4.97 13.99
N ALA A 206 -12.67 4.02 14.91
CA ALA A 206 -12.04 4.20 16.22
C ALA A 206 -10.54 4.01 16.04
N VAL A 207 -9.78 5.09 16.17
CA VAL A 207 -8.31 5.07 16.07
C VAL A 207 -7.74 4.24 17.22
N LYS A 208 -7.03 3.16 16.89
CA LYS A 208 -6.37 2.32 17.87
C LYS A 208 -4.92 2.75 18.13
N GLN A 209 -4.27 3.32 17.12
CA GLN A 209 -2.88 3.77 17.18
C GLN A 209 -2.57 4.71 16.02
N ASP A 210 -1.94 5.85 16.32
CA ASP A 210 -1.31 6.69 15.30
C ASP A 210 0.00 6.02 14.86
N LEU A 211 0.14 5.79 13.56
CA LEU A 211 1.35 5.25 12.94
C LEU A 211 1.95 6.29 11.98
N PRO A 212 2.54 7.38 12.49
CA PRO A 212 3.08 8.42 11.63
C PRO A 212 4.16 7.83 10.71
N TYR A 213 4.17 8.30 9.46
CA TYR A 213 5.09 7.83 8.42
C TYR A 213 4.95 6.35 8.03
N CYS A 214 3.77 5.75 8.22
CA CYS A 214 3.51 4.36 7.87
C CYS A 214 2.83 4.23 6.51
N VAL A 215 3.35 3.35 5.67
CA VAL A 215 2.71 2.88 4.44
C VAL A 215 2.16 1.48 4.69
N MET A 216 0.86 1.30 4.54
CA MET A 216 0.19 -0.01 4.65
C MET A 216 -0.24 -0.47 3.27
N THR A 217 0.02 -1.75 2.93
CA THR A 217 -0.23 -2.28 1.58
C THR A 217 -1.21 -3.46 1.54
N PRO A 218 -2.40 -3.37 2.16
CA PRO A 218 -3.33 -4.49 2.20
C PRO A 218 -3.94 -4.80 0.83
N HIS A 219 -4.17 -6.07 0.53
CA HIS A 219 -5.18 -6.47 -0.45
C HIS A 219 -6.58 -6.44 0.19
N LEU A 220 -7.65 -6.59 -0.63
CA LEU A 220 -9.04 -6.49 -0.14
C LEU A 220 -9.36 -7.40 1.07
N GLY A 221 -8.81 -8.62 1.09
CA GLY A 221 -9.02 -9.55 2.19
C GLY A 221 -8.33 -9.12 3.49
N GLU A 222 -7.12 -8.58 3.41
CA GLU A 222 -6.39 -8.01 4.54
C GLU A 222 -7.10 -6.76 5.04
N PHE A 223 -7.52 -5.87 4.13
CA PHE A 223 -8.26 -4.67 4.48
C PHE A 223 -9.61 -4.99 5.13
N SER A 224 -10.35 -5.97 4.60
CA SER A 224 -11.60 -6.48 5.18
C SER A 224 -11.43 -6.89 6.65
N ARG A 225 -10.30 -7.52 6.97
CA ARG A 225 -9.99 -7.93 8.33
C ARG A 225 -9.56 -6.75 9.22
N LEU A 226 -8.74 -5.84 8.70
CA LEU A 226 -8.29 -4.65 9.44
C LEU A 226 -9.45 -3.79 9.93
N ILE A 227 -10.54 -3.66 9.14
CA ILE A 227 -11.68 -2.78 9.43
C ILE A 227 -12.97 -3.54 9.81
N ASP A 228 -12.89 -4.86 9.97
CA ASP A 228 -14.04 -5.75 10.27
C ASP A 228 -15.26 -5.51 9.37
N LEU A 229 -15.02 -5.40 8.05
CA LEU A 229 -16.07 -5.16 7.08
C LEU A 229 -16.03 -6.17 5.92
N PRO A 230 -17.17 -6.80 5.53
CA PRO A 230 -17.17 -7.72 4.39
C PRO A 230 -16.72 -7.07 3.08
N ILE A 231 -15.96 -7.81 2.25
CA ILE A 231 -15.39 -7.32 0.97
C ILE A 231 -16.43 -6.65 0.08
N LYS A 232 -17.67 -7.18 0.01
CA LYS A 232 -18.76 -6.58 -0.78
C LYS A 232 -19.11 -5.14 -0.39
N TRP A 233 -18.94 -4.78 0.87
CA TRP A 233 -19.11 -3.41 1.34
C TRP A 233 -17.92 -2.54 0.93
N ILE A 234 -16.70 -3.09 1.04
CA ILE A 234 -15.49 -2.39 0.61
C ILE A 234 -15.55 -2.06 -0.88
N GLU A 235 -15.93 -3.01 -1.73
CA GLU A 235 -16.07 -2.78 -3.17
C GLU A 235 -17.08 -1.69 -3.52
N ARG A 236 -18.15 -1.55 -2.73
CA ARG A 236 -19.16 -0.49 -2.93
C ARG A 236 -18.69 0.90 -2.50
N HIS A 237 -17.82 0.96 -1.50
CA HIS A 237 -17.36 2.20 -0.87
C HIS A 237 -15.83 2.35 -0.98
N TYR A 238 -15.24 1.77 -2.03
CA TYR A 238 -13.82 1.51 -2.19
C TYR A 238 -12.93 2.73 -1.91
N ILE A 239 -13.18 3.83 -2.62
CA ILE A 239 -12.41 5.08 -2.48
C ILE A 239 -12.67 5.75 -1.12
N THR A 240 -13.93 5.78 -0.71
CA THR A 240 -14.33 6.42 0.54
C THR A 240 -13.72 5.75 1.76
N LEU A 241 -13.84 4.42 1.86
CA LEU A 241 -13.27 3.67 2.97
C LEU A 241 -11.74 3.79 3.03
N ALA A 242 -11.07 3.75 1.89
CA ALA A 242 -9.62 3.95 1.86
C ALA A 242 -9.21 5.36 2.32
N ARG A 243 -9.93 6.39 1.86
CA ARG A 243 -9.71 7.78 2.28
C ARG A 243 -9.85 7.96 3.78
N GLU A 244 -11.00 7.53 4.32
CA GLU A 244 -11.28 7.72 5.74
C GLU A 244 -10.34 6.89 6.62
N PHE A 245 -9.95 5.70 6.19
CA PHE A 245 -8.93 4.91 6.88
C PHE A 245 -7.59 5.65 6.94
N ALA A 246 -7.11 6.16 5.80
CA ALA A 246 -5.83 6.88 5.74
C ALA A 246 -5.84 8.14 6.63
N LYS A 247 -6.94 8.90 6.62
CA LYS A 247 -7.14 10.07 7.49
C LYS A 247 -7.16 9.70 8.97
N ALA A 248 -7.95 8.70 9.35
CA ALA A 248 -8.16 8.31 10.74
C ALA A 248 -6.89 7.76 11.40
N HIS A 249 -6.11 6.98 10.64
CA HIS A 249 -4.88 6.35 11.16
C HIS A 249 -3.59 7.11 10.81
N GLN A 250 -3.70 8.25 10.11
CA GLN A 250 -2.57 9.07 9.65
C GLN A 250 -1.53 8.27 8.86
N VAL A 251 -1.98 7.32 8.02
CA VAL A 251 -1.15 6.43 7.21
C VAL A 251 -1.32 6.67 5.72
N ILE A 252 -0.33 6.27 4.93
CA ILE A 252 -0.49 6.10 3.50
C ILE A 252 -1.03 4.69 3.26
N LEU A 253 -2.25 4.57 2.74
CA LEU A 253 -2.87 3.29 2.42
C LEU A 253 -2.74 2.98 0.94
N VAL A 254 -2.02 1.93 0.60
CA VAL A 254 -1.97 1.35 -0.75
C VAL A 254 -2.91 0.16 -0.80
N LEU A 255 -4.18 0.37 -1.10
CA LEU A 255 -5.17 -0.70 -1.20
C LEU A 255 -5.01 -1.42 -2.54
N LYS A 256 -4.47 -2.64 -2.48
CA LYS A 256 -4.20 -3.49 -3.66
C LYS A 256 -5.51 -4.02 -4.24
N GLY A 257 -5.77 -3.75 -5.51
CA GLY A 257 -6.99 -4.16 -6.20
C GLY A 257 -7.00 -3.74 -7.67
N ILE A 258 -8.16 -3.81 -8.29
CA ILE A 258 -8.35 -3.41 -9.69
C ILE A 258 -9.47 -2.34 -9.75
N PRO A 259 -9.08 -1.05 -9.87
CA PRO A 259 -7.73 -0.47 -9.81
C PRO A 259 -7.14 -0.50 -8.39
N SER A 260 -5.81 -0.45 -8.27
CA SER A 260 -5.18 -0.13 -6.97
C SER A 260 -5.36 1.35 -6.67
N ILE A 261 -5.52 1.69 -5.39
CA ILE A 261 -5.62 3.08 -4.95
C ILE A 261 -4.61 3.39 -3.86
N VAL A 262 -4.15 4.64 -3.83
CA VAL A 262 -3.28 5.18 -2.77
C VAL A 262 -4.03 6.31 -2.10
N ALA A 263 -4.35 6.14 -0.82
CA ALA A 263 -4.99 7.17 -0.02
C ALA A 263 -3.97 7.79 0.95
N LEU A 264 -3.94 9.11 1.00
CA LEU A 264 -3.04 9.88 1.86
C LEU A 264 -3.76 10.36 3.14
N PRO A 265 -2.99 10.68 4.20
CA PRO A 265 -3.54 11.21 5.47
C PRO A 265 -4.35 12.50 5.32
N ASP A 266 -4.07 13.31 4.28
CA ASP A 266 -4.80 14.55 3.99
C ASP A 266 -6.15 14.33 3.27
N GLY A 267 -6.51 13.06 3.00
CA GLY A 267 -7.73 12.71 2.29
C GLY A 267 -7.61 12.66 0.76
N THR A 268 -6.45 12.97 0.19
CA THR A 268 -6.20 12.80 -1.24
C THR A 268 -6.15 11.33 -1.60
N VAL A 269 -6.82 10.94 -2.69
CA VAL A 269 -6.82 9.56 -3.19
C VAL A 269 -6.32 9.52 -4.63
N TYR A 270 -5.31 8.73 -4.89
CA TYR A 270 -4.81 8.43 -6.21
C TYR A 270 -5.32 7.09 -6.70
N VAL A 271 -5.83 7.06 -7.93
CA VAL A 271 -6.33 5.85 -8.60
C VAL A 271 -5.33 5.43 -9.67
N ASN A 272 -4.70 4.28 -9.49
CA ASN A 272 -3.80 3.71 -10.49
C ASN A 272 -4.61 2.88 -11.50
N THR A 273 -4.77 3.42 -12.69
CA THR A 273 -5.52 2.77 -13.78
C THR A 273 -4.64 1.86 -14.65
N ILE A 274 -3.33 1.81 -14.38
CA ILE A 274 -2.34 1.03 -15.11
C ILE A 274 -2.14 -0.32 -14.41
N GLY A 275 -1.97 -1.37 -15.18
CA GLY A 275 -1.75 -2.73 -14.71
C GLY A 275 -2.27 -3.76 -15.69
N ASN A 276 -1.95 -5.01 -15.46
CA ASN A 276 -2.41 -6.12 -16.32
C ASN A 276 -2.56 -7.41 -15.50
N ALA A 277 -3.25 -8.39 -16.07
CA ALA A 277 -3.54 -9.66 -15.41
C ALA A 277 -2.27 -10.48 -15.04
N GLY A 278 -1.15 -10.25 -15.70
CA GLY A 278 0.14 -10.89 -15.40
C GLY A 278 0.68 -10.52 -14.02
N MET A 279 0.19 -9.43 -13.40
CA MET A 279 0.52 -9.08 -12.01
C MET A 279 -0.16 -9.98 -10.98
N GLY A 280 -1.10 -10.83 -11.38
CA GLY A 280 -1.77 -11.82 -10.51
C GLY A 280 -0.91 -13.06 -10.26
N THR A 281 0.31 -12.90 -9.77
CA THR A 281 1.25 -13.98 -9.45
C THR A 281 1.76 -13.87 -8.01
N GLY A 282 2.15 -15.02 -7.43
CA GLY A 282 2.77 -15.03 -6.09
C GLY A 282 4.06 -14.21 -6.06
N GLY A 283 4.31 -13.55 -4.93
CA GLY A 283 5.50 -12.69 -4.74
C GLY A 283 5.35 -11.24 -5.20
N MET A 284 4.30 -10.89 -5.95
CA MET A 284 4.10 -9.52 -6.44
C MET A 284 3.91 -8.51 -5.30
N GLY A 285 3.21 -8.90 -4.23
CA GLY A 285 3.07 -8.09 -3.02
C GLY A 285 4.41 -7.87 -2.33
N ASP A 286 5.20 -8.95 -2.19
CA ASP A 286 6.52 -8.90 -1.56
C ASP A 286 7.47 -7.97 -2.33
N VAL A 287 7.46 -8.05 -3.66
CA VAL A 287 8.20 -7.13 -4.54
C VAL A 287 7.73 -5.69 -4.32
N LEU A 288 6.42 -5.44 -4.25
CA LEU A 288 5.88 -4.08 -4.01
C LEU A 288 6.38 -3.51 -2.68
N THR A 289 6.40 -4.31 -1.62
CA THR A 289 6.93 -3.92 -0.31
C THR A 289 8.38 -3.45 -0.41
N GLY A 290 9.20 -4.21 -1.12
CA GLY A 290 10.61 -3.85 -1.37
C GLY A 290 10.77 -2.60 -2.24
N VAL A 291 9.97 -2.47 -3.30
CA VAL A 291 9.96 -1.28 -4.17
C VAL A 291 9.64 -0.03 -3.35
N ILE A 292 8.58 -0.05 -2.53
CA ILE A 292 8.20 1.09 -1.69
C ILE A 292 9.34 1.44 -0.73
N ALA A 293 9.92 0.44 -0.05
CA ALA A 293 11.06 0.67 0.85
C ALA A 293 12.29 1.25 0.13
N GLY A 294 12.49 0.89 -1.15
CA GLY A 294 13.61 1.40 -1.95
C GLY A 294 13.41 2.84 -2.45
N PHE A 295 12.16 3.34 -2.48
CA PHE A 295 11.82 4.71 -2.87
C PHE A 295 11.73 5.69 -1.70
N ILE A 296 11.52 5.23 -0.47
CA ILE A 296 11.57 6.03 0.76
C ILE A 296 13.03 6.37 1.11
#